data_9abdc02e76d6701ac1b1822b10c04048
#
_entry.id   9abdc02e76d6701ac1b1822b10c04048
#
_cell.length_a   1.000
_cell.length_b   1.000
_cell.length_c   1.000
_cell.angle_alpha   90.00
_cell.angle_beta   90.00
_cell.angle_gamma   90.00
#
_symmetry.space_group_name_H-M   'P 1'
#
loop_
_entity.id
_entity.type
_entity.pdbx_description
1 polymer ?
#
loop_
_entity_poly.entity_id
_entity_poly.type
_entity_poly.pdbx_seq_one_letter_code
_entity_poly.pdbx_strand_id
1 'polypeptide(L)'
;MDNKTTTGVTAEDLFARNRKWAASMVAEDPNFFKALSEQQAPEYLWIGCSDSRVPANELLGMAPGELFVHRNIANVVAHSDLNCLSVLQFAIDVLKVKHIILCGHYGCSGVGAALTGTRVGMADNWLGHVRDVREKHGKYLGNVAGRAAVNRLVELNVAEQVINVAQTTIVRDAWERGQPLTIHSWVYGVHDGLLRDLGITVSSYEEIAPKLQRVLTGYIDGDQVREERRGQ
;
A
#
# COMPACT_ATOMS: atom_id res chain seq x y z
N MET A 1 -31.54 -16.97 -21.51
CA MET A 1 -30.72 -16.80 -20.31
C MET A 1 -29.63 -17.84 -20.37
N ASP A 2 -28.52 -17.51 -20.99
CA ASP A 2 -27.40 -18.43 -21.18
C ASP A 2 -26.65 -18.57 -19.86
N ASN A 3 -26.79 -19.72 -19.24
CA ASN A 3 -26.06 -20.17 -18.07
C ASN A 3 -24.61 -20.40 -18.51
N LYS A 4 -23.76 -19.35 -18.46
CA LYS A 4 -22.32 -19.51 -18.55
C LYS A 4 -21.86 -20.30 -17.33
N THR A 5 -21.80 -21.62 -17.50
CA THR A 5 -21.03 -22.50 -16.63
C THR A 5 -19.59 -21.94 -16.60
N THR A 6 -19.26 -21.17 -15.58
CA THR A 6 -17.87 -20.88 -15.21
C THR A 6 -17.24 -22.23 -14.87
N THR A 7 -16.60 -22.86 -15.83
CA THR A 7 -15.70 -23.97 -15.58
C THR A 7 -14.60 -23.41 -14.68
N GLY A 8 -14.72 -23.67 -13.37
CA GLY A 8 -13.77 -23.17 -12.39
C GLY A 8 -12.38 -23.68 -12.74
N VAL A 9 -11.37 -22.81 -12.64
CA VAL A 9 -9.97 -23.17 -12.78
C VAL A 9 -9.62 -24.17 -11.69
N THR A 10 -9.16 -25.37 -12.08
CA THR A 10 -8.76 -26.42 -11.15
C THR A 10 -7.33 -26.23 -10.64
N ALA A 11 -6.95 -26.97 -9.60
CA ALA A 11 -5.58 -26.98 -9.11
C ALA A 11 -4.59 -27.49 -10.21
N GLU A 12 -5.01 -28.49 -10.98
CA GLU A 12 -4.25 -29.04 -12.10
C GLU A 12 -4.00 -27.97 -13.17
N ASP A 13 -5.01 -27.13 -13.46
CA ASP A 13 -4.85 -26.00 -14.38
C ASP A 13 -3.80 -24.99 -13.88
N LEU A 14 -3.80 -24.72 -12.58
CA LEU A 14 -2.79 -23.82 -11.98
C LEU A 14 -1.38 -24.37 -12.10
N PHE A 15 -1.18 -25.67 -11.84
CA PHE A 15 0.11 -26.32 -12.07
C PHE A 15 0.53 -26.31 -13.54
N ALA A 16 -0.42 -26.50 -14.46
CA ALA A 16 -0.12 -26.42 -15.89
C ALA A 16 0.29 -25.01 -16.31
N ARG A 17 -0.40 -23.96 -15.80
CA ARG A 17 -0.03 -22.57 -16.03
C ARG A 17 1.36 -22.23 -15.45
N ASN A 18 1.66 -22.72 -14.24
CA ASN A 18 2.97 -22.53 -13.62
C ASN A 18 4.09 -23.18 -14.45
N ARG A 19 3.92 -24.43 -14.90
CA ARG A 19 4.91 -25.09 -15.78
C ARG A 19 5.15 -24.30 -17.07
N LYS A 20 4.07 -23.80 -17.69
CA LYS A 20 4.18 -22.98 -18.91
C LYS A 20 4.93 -21.66 -18.64
N TRP A 21 4.59 -20.98 -17.55
CA TRP A 21 5.29 -19.77 -17.15
C TRP A 21 6.77 -20.03 -16.87
N ALA A 22 7.10 -21.06 -16.08
CA ALA A 22 8.49 -21.41 -15.79
C ALA A 22 9.28 -21.74 -17.06
N ALA A 23 8.68 -22.47 -17.99
CA ALA A 23 9.31 -22.76 -19.28
C ALA A 23 9.55 -21.49 -20.12
N SER A 24 8.61 -20.51 -20.10
CA SER A 24 8.84 -19.24 -20.81
C SER A 24 9.98 -18.43 -20.20
N MET A 25 10.10 -18.39 -18.87
CA MET A 25 11.23 -17.70 -18.21
C MET A 25 12.58 -18.30 -18.57
N VAL A 26 12.68 -19.65 -18.60
CA VAL A 26 13.92 -20.34 -18.98
C VAL A 26 14.22 -20.17 -20.48
N ALA A 27 13.19 -20.04 -21.33
CA ALA A 27 13.40 -19.78 -22.76
C ALA A 27 13.94 -18.38 -23.02
N GLU A 28 13.55 -17.39 -22.22
CA GLU A 28 14.04 -16.01 -22.29
C GLU A 28 15.42 -15.87 -21.64
N ASP A 29 15.63 -16.46 -20.46
CA ASP A 29 16.90 -16.51 -19.75
C ASP A 29 17.13 -17.91 -19.11
N PRO A 30 18.02 -18.73 -19.67
CA PRO A 30 18.34 -20.06 -19.12
C PRO A 30 18.85 -20.04 -17.67
N ASN A 31 19.38 -18.92 -17.18
CA ASN A 31 19.90 -18.76 -15.82
C ASN A 31 18.89 -18.12 -14.84
N PHE A 32 17.69 -17.76 -15.30
CA PHE A 32 16.69 -17.01 -14.52
C PHE A 32 16.48 -17.58 -13.11
N PHE A 33 16.07 -18.84 -12.99
CA PHE A 33 15.83 -19.46 -11.68
C PHE A 33 17.10 -19.73 -10.89
N LYS A 34 18.22 -19.97 -11.56
CA LYS A 34 19.52 -20.14 -10.90
C LYS A 34 19.91 -18.83 -10.18
N ALA A 35 19.85 -17.70 -10.88
CA ALA A 35 20.12 -16.39 -10.30
C ALA A 35 19.20 -16.09 -9.10
N LEU A 36 17.89 -16.35 -9.24
CA LEU A 36 16.93 -16.16 -8.14
C LEU A 36 17.21 -17.04 -6.92
N SER A 37 17.71 -18.26 -7.12
CA SER A 37 18.01 -19.18 -6.01
C SER A 37 19.28 -18.80 -5.23
N GLU A 38 20.18 -18.06 -5.85
CA GLU A 38 21.48 -17.68 -5.28
C GLU A 38 21.42 -16.36 -4.50
N GLN A 39 20.44 -15.47 -4.78
CA GLN A 39 20.41 -14.15 -4.19
C GLN A 39 18.98 -13.63 -3.92
N GLN A 40 18.75 -13.10 -2.69
CA GLN A 40 17.63 -12.25 -2.33
C GLN A 40 18.18 -10.91 -1.84
N ALA A 41 18.14 -9.89 -2.69
CA ALA A 41 18.67 -8.56 -2.38
C ALA A 41 17.72 -7.44 -2.86
N PRO A 42 16.44 -7.42 -2.42
CA PRO A 42 15.52 -6.36 -2.80
C PRO A 42 15.96 -5.03 -2.19
N GLU A 43 15.88 -3.95 -2.95
CA GLU A 43 16.08 -2.60 -2.43
C GLU A 43 14.80 -1.99 -1.85
N TYR A 44 13.65 -2.59 -2.12
CA TYR A 44 12.32 -2.06 -1.80
C TYR A 44 11.51 -3.03 -0.94
N LEU A 45 10.83 -2.49 0.09
CA LEU A 45 9.73 -3.13 0.78
C LEU A 45 8.42 -2.47 0.33
N TRP A 46 7.47 -3.25 -0.16
CA TRP A 46 6.10 -2.82 -0.43
C TRP A 46 5.18 -3.26 0.71
N ILE A 47 4.39 -2.31 1.26
CA ILE A 47 3.30 -2.57 2.18
C ILE A 47 2.02 -2.09 1.51
N GLY A 48 1.19 -3.03 1.06
CA GLY A 48 0.01 -2.74 0.26
C GLY A 48 -1.25 -3.48 0.67
N CYS A 49 -2.35 -3.17 -0.03
CA CYS A 49 -3.61 -3.86 0.20
C CYS A 49 -3.60 -5.30 -0.34
N SER A 50 -4.34 -6.21 0.33
CA SER A 50 -4.59 -7.58 -0.14
C SER A 50 -5.53 -7.66 -1.35
N ASP A 51 -6.05 -6.54 -1.85
CA ASP A 51 -6.93 -6.49 -3.02
C ASP A 51 -6.25 -7.16 -4.22
N SER A 52 -6.94 -8.13 -4.85
CA SER A 52 -6.40 -8.95 -5.93
C SER A 52 -6.05 -8.16 -7.20
N ARG A 53 -6.55 -6.91 -7.31
CA ARG A 53 -6.30 -6.01 -8.44
C ARG A 53 -5.04 -5.17 -8.27
N VAL A 54 -4.28 -5.38 -7.18
CA VAL A 54 -3.07 -4.62 -6.83
C VAL A 54 -1.85 -5.55 -6.80
N PRO A 55 -1.35 -6.02 -7.93
CA PRO A 55 -0.18 -6.90 -8.00
C PRO A 55 1.12 -6.07 -7.96
N ALA A 56 1.77 -5.99 -6.81
CA ALA A 56 2.87 -5.05 -6.54
C ALA A 56 4.01 -5.09 -7.57
N ASN A 57 4.53 -6.28 -7.89
CA ASN A 57 5.63 -6.42 -8.86
C ASN A 57 5.22 -5.95 -10.26
N GLU A 58 4.02 -6.34 -10.72
CA GLU A 58 3.52 -5.98 -12.05
C GLU A 58 3.32 -4.46 -12.18
N LEU A 59 2.79 -3.80 -11.13
CA LEU A 59 2.57 -2.35 -11.13
C LEU A 59 3.86 -1.54 -11.26
N LEU A 60 4.95 -2.08 -10.72
CA LEU A 60 6.26 -1.45 -10.75
C LEU A 60 7.13 -1.93 -11.93
N GLY A 61 6.67 -2.91 -12.70
CA GLY A 61 7.49 -3.54 -13.74
C GLY A 61 8.73 -4.25 -13.18
N MET A 62 8.66 -4.73 -11.94
CA MET A 62 9.76 -5.36 -11.23
C MET A 62 9.72 -6.89 -11.36
N ALA A 63 10.88 -7.48 -11.55
CA ALA A 63 11.03 -8.92 -11.62
C ALA A 63 10.88 -9.59 -10.23
N PRO A 64 10.63 -10.91 -10.18
CA PRO A 64 10.74 -11.67 -8.94
C PRO A 64 12.13 -11.48 -8.28
N GLY A 65 12.14 -11.29 -6.96
CA GLY A 65 13.36 -11.05 -6.18
C GLY A 65 13.72 -9.57 -5.96
N GLU A 66 13.21 -8.65 -6.75
CA GLU A 66 13.52 -7.21 -6.64
C GLU A 66 12.67 -6.46 -5.61
N LEU A 67 11.53 -7.02 -5.20
CA LEU A 67 10.60 -6.41 -4.27
C LEU A 67 10.27 -7.35 -3.12
N PHE A 68 10.48 -6.91 -1.88
CA PHE A 68 9.97 -7.59 -0.69
C PHE A 68 8.55 -7.10 -0.39
N VAL A 69 7.58 -8.01 -0.15
CA VAL A 69 6.16 -7.65 -0.17
C VAL A 69 5.45 -8.07 1.11
N HIS A 70 4.78 -7.12 1.75
CA HIS A 70 3.78 -7.35 2.79
C HIS A 70 2.41 -6.86 2.33
N ARG A 71 1.34 -7.63 2.61
CA ARG A 71 -0.03 -7.27 2.23
C ARG A 71 -1.01 -7.62 3.32
N ASN A 72 -1.92 -6.67 3.59
CA ASN A 72 -3.06 -6.89 4.48
C ASN A 72 -4.28 -6.07 4.00
N ILE A 73 -5.44 -6.21 4.64
CA ILE A 73 -6.62 -5.43 4.27
C ILE A 73 -6.35 -3.95 4.57
N ALA A 74 -6.50 -3.10 3.55
CA ALA A 74 -6.31 -1.64 3.61
C ALA A 74 -4.89 -1.19 3.98
N ASN A 75 -3.85 -1.97 3.69
CA ASN A 75 -2.43 -1.59 3.89
C ASN A 75 -2.12 -0.96 5.26
N VAL A 76 -2.77 -1.46 6.31
CA VAL A 76 -2.63 -0.96 7.68
C VAL A 76 -1.31 -1.41 8.31
N VAL A 77 -0.66 -0.50 9.04
CA VAL A 77 0.48 -0.78 9.90
C VAL A 77 0.08 -0.47 11.35
N ALA A 78 -0.22 -1.52 12.11
CA ALA A 78 -0.52 -1.41 13.52
C ALA A 78 0.73 -1.72 14.35
N HIS A 79 1.03 -0.89 15.37
CA HIS A 79 2.22 -1.06 16.21
C HIS A 79 2.21 -2.36 17.05
N SER A 80 1.08 -3.06 17.12
CA SER A 80 0.90 -4.35 17.77
C SER A 80 0.80 -5.54 16.82
N ASP A 81 0.83 -5.31 15.49
CA ASP A 81 0.82 -6.37 14.49
C ASP A 81 2.21 -6.96 14.30
N LEU A 82 2.51 -8.02 15.07
CA LEU A 82 3.79 -8.71 15.00
C LEU A 82 4.11 -9.25 13.59
N ASN A 83 3.11 -9.54 12.77
CA ASN A 83 3.34 -9.99 11.41
C ASN A 83 3.95 -8.87 10.56
N CYS A 84 3.33 -7.69 10.55
CA CYS A 84 3.86 -6.52 9.83
C CYS A 84 5.23 -6.09 10.40
N LEU A 85 5.35 -6.03 11.74
CA LEU A 85 6.62 -5.67 12.40
C LEU A 85 7.76 -6.65 12.09
N SER A 86 7.48 -7.95 12.02
CA SER A 86 8.48 -8.95 11.63
C SER A 86 8.97 -8.77 10.20
N VAL A 87 8.07 -8.45 9.28
CA VAL A 87 8.42 -8.11 7.89
C VAL A 87 9.27 -6.85 7.82
N LEU A 88 8.90 -5.79 8.56
CA LEU A 88 9.68 -4.55 8.67
C LEU A 88 11.09 -4.84 9.21
N GLN A 89 11.19 -5.57 10.32
CA GLN A 89 12.47 -5.91 10.95
C GLN A 89 13.37 -6.69 9.98
N PHE A 90 12.81 -7.71 9.33
CA PHE A 90 13.57 -8.53 8.38
C PHE A 90 14.04 -7.71 7.18
N ALA A 91 13.15 -6.90 6.61
CA ALA A 91 13.47 -6.04 5.46
C ALA A 91 14.60 -5.04 5.79
N ILE A 92 14.52 -4.38 6.94
CA ILE A 92 15.45 -3.32 7.32
C ILE A 92 16.78 -3.87 7.85
N ASP A 93 16.73 -4.89 8.73
CA ASP A 93 17.93 -5.35 9.42
C ASP A 93 18.64 -6.50 8.71
N VAL A 94 17.91 -7.36 8.01
CA VAL A 94 18.50 -8.51 7.31
C VAL A 94 18.74 -8.20 5.84
N LEU A 95 17.68 -7.78 5.11
CA LEU A 95 17.77 -7.50 3.68
C LEU A 95 18.37 -6.13 3.36
N LYS A 96 18.41 -5.21 4.33
CA LYS A 96 18.94 -3.85 4.18
C LYS A 96 18.27 -3.05 3.06
N VAL A 97 16.94 -3.18 2.94
CA VAL A 97 16.17 -2.39 1.99
C VAL A 97 16.42 -0.89 2.22
N LYS A 98 16.41 -0.12 1.14
CA LYS A 98 16.62 1.35 1.18
C LYS A 98 15.31 2.12 1.14
N HIS A 99 14.26 1.47 0.65
CA HIS A 99 12.96 2.11 0.42
C HIS A 99 11.82 1.28 0.98
N ILE A 100 10.88 1.94 1.66
CA ILE A 100 9.60 1.37 2.09
C ILE A 100 8.50 2.12 1.35
N ILE A 101 7.64 1.40 0.63
CA ILE A 101 6.52 1.96 -0.12
C ILE A 101 5.22 1.60 0.59
N LEU A 102 4.55 2.58 1.19
CA LEU A 102 3.17 2.45 1.67
C LEU A 102 2.24 2.76 0.50
N CYS A 103 1.55 1.74 0.00
CA CYS A 103 0.68 1.91 -1.15
C CYS A 103 -0.77 1.51 -0.86
N GLY A 104 -1.65 2.52 -0.84
CA GLY A 104 -3.09 2.36 -0.91
C GLY A 104 -3.58 2.22 -2.35
N HIS A 105 -4.89 2.02 -2.52
CA HIS A 105 -5.49 2.06 -3.86
C HIS A 105 -6.87 2.68 -3.83
N TYR A 106 -7.21 3.44 -4.85
CA TYR A 106 -8.55 4.02 -4.96
C TYR A 106 -9.62 2.93 -5.10
N GLY A 107 -10.77 3.19 -4.49
CA GLY A 107 -11.89 2.24 -4.47
C GLY A 107 -11.64 1.01 -3.59
N CYS A 108 -10.79 1.12 -2.56
CA CYS A 108 -10.58 0.07 -1.58
C CYS A 108 -11.87 -0.24 -0.82
N SER A 109 -12.35 -1.49 -0.88
CA SER A 109 -13.59 -1.90 -0.22
C SER A 109 -13.47 -1.89 1.31
N GLY A 110 -12.30 -2.23 1.85
CA GLY A 110 -12.04 -2.15 3.29
C GLY A 110 -12.12 -0.71 3.82
N VAL A 111 -11.50 0.24 3.12
CA VAL A 111 -11.58 1.67 3.48
C VAL A 111 -13.03 2.18 3.31
N GLY A 112 -13.73 1.74 2.27
CA GLY A 112 -15.15 2.06 2.06
C GLY A 112 -16.02 1.55 3.22
N ALA A 113 -15.82 0.32 3.67
CA ALA A 113 -16.54 -0.25 4.81
C ALA A 113 -16.26 0.52 6.12
N ALA A 114 -15.00 0.91 6.36
CA ALA A 114 -14.62 1.75 7.51
C ALA A 114 -15.30 3.14 7.48
N LEU A 115 -15.41 3.74 6.27
CA LEU A 115 -16.07 5.04 6.09
C LEU A 115 -17.56 4.97 6.36
N THR A 116 -18.24 3.96 5.82
CA THR A 116 -19.72 3.84 5.87
C THR A 116 -20.25 3.11 7.09
N GLY A 117 -19.39 2.43 7.86
CA GLY A 117 -19.80 1.58 8.97
C GLY A 117 -20.39 0.22 8.51
N THR A 118 -20.18 -0.16 7.25
CA THR A 118 -20.66 -1.45 6.73
C THR A 118 -19.96 -2.61 7.47
N ARG A 119 -20.77 -3.58 7.94
CA ARG A 119 -20.28 -4.75 8.68
C ARG A 119 -19.68 -5.78 7.73
N VAL A 120 -18.45 -6.20 8.03
CA VAL A 120 -17.70 -7.22 7.27
C VAL A 120 -17.17 -8.35 8.15
N GLY A 121 -17.83 -8.57 9.28
CA GLY A 121 -17.52 -9.65 10.22
C GLY A 121 -16.23 -9.39 11.02
N MET A 122 -15.36 -10.39 11.14
CA MET A 122 -14.13 -10.27 11.94
C MET A 122 -13.23 -9.13 11.48
N ALA A 123 -13.21 -8.85 10.16
CA ALA A 123 -12.40 -7.75 9.61
C ALA A 123 -12.81 -6.37 10.15
N ASP A 124 -14.00 -6.22 10.76
CA ASP A 124 -14.40 -4.98 11.43
C ASP A 124 -13.43 -4.57 12.55
N ASN A 125 -12.86 -5.55 13.27
CA ASN A 125 -11.88 -5.26 14.31
C ASN A 125 -10.59 -4.67 13.71
N TRP A 126 -10.12 -5.24 12.61
CA TRP A 126 -8.96 -4.74 11.86
C TRP A 126 -9.22 -3.35 11.26
N LEU A 127 -10.37 -3.16 10.65
CA LEU A 127 -10.79 -1.88 10.08
C LEU A 127 -11.04 -0.80 11.13
N GLY A 128 -11.01 -1.13 12.44
CA GLY A 128 -10.91 -0.19 13.54
C GLY A 128 -9.78 0.82 13.32
N HIS A 129 -8.61 0.36 12.91
CA HIS A 129 -7.47 1.23 12.61
C HIS A 129 -7.76 2.27 11.52
N VAL A 130 -8.54 1.91 10.50
CA VAL A 130 -8.95 2.86 9.45
C VAL A 130 -10.05 3.82 9.95
N ARG A 131 -10.93 3.36 10.86
CA ARG A 131 -11.90 4.26 11.52
C ARG A 131 -11.20 5.28 12.41
N ASP A 132 -10.15 4.90 13.12
CA ASP A 132 -9.34 5.83 13.92
C ASP A 132 -8.72 6.91 13.03
N VAL A 133 -8.22 6.53 11.84
CA VAL A 133 -7.74 7.50 10.83
C VAL A 133 -8.86 8.44 10.39
N ARG A 134 -10.06 7.91 10.12
CA ARG A 134 -11.23 8.72 9.76
C ARG A 134 -11.58 9.73 10.85
N GLU A 135 -11.56 9.32 12.10
CA GLU A 135 -11.88 10.19 13.24
C GLU A 135 -10.79 11.25 13.43
N LYS A 136 -9.52 10.87 13.42
CA LYS A 136 -8.37 11.76 13.55
C LYS A 136 -8.34 12.84 12.46
N HIS A 137 -8.65 12.45 11.23
CA HIS A 137 -8.55 13.31 10.06
C HIS A 137 -9.91 13.77 9.50
N GLY A 138 -11.00 13.67 10.27
CA GLY A 138 -12.37 13.97 9.82
C GLY A 138 -12.55 15.33 9.16
N LYS A 139 -11.88 16.37 9.67
CA LYS A 139 -11.91 17.72 9.08
C LYS A 139 -11.32 17.80 7.67
N TYR A 140 -10.47 16.87 7.29
CA TYR A 140 -9.86 16.82 5.96
C TYR A 140 -10.64 15.94 4.97
N LEU A 141 -11.68 15.24 5.44
CA LEU A 141 -12.63 14.60 4.53
C LEU A 141 -13.47 15.64 3.79
N GLY A 142 -13.65 16.85 4.39
CA GLY A 142 -14.34 17.96 3.75
C GLY A 142 -15.79 17.63 3.40
N ASN A 143 -16.34 18.33 2.40
CA ASN A 143 -17.71 18.14 1.90
C ASN A 143 -17.79 17.10 0.75
N VAL A 144 -16.79 16.20 0.63
CA VAL A 144 -16.82 15.15 -0.40
C VAL A 144 -17.68 13.97 0.05
N ALA A 145 -18.38 13.34 -0.90
CA ALA A 145 -19.26 12.22 -0.64
C ALA A 145 -19.00 11.04 -1.60
N GLY A 146 -19.58 9.89 -1.29
CA GLY A 146 -19.51 8.71 -2.14
C GLY A 146 -18.06 8.26 -2.42
N ARG A 147 -17.75 7.97 -3.68
CA ARG A 147 -16.42 7.50 -4.09
C ARG A 147 -15.30 8.50 -3.77
N ALA A 148 -15.56 9.79 -3.86
CA ALA A 148 -14.58 10.82 -3.55
C ALA A 148 -14.18 10.81 -2.07
N ALA A 149 -15.14 10.59 -1.16
CA ALA A 149 -14.86 10.45 0.27
C ALA A 149 -14.04 9.19 0.58
N VAL A 150 -14.37 8.06 -0.07
CA VAL A 150 -13.57 6.82 0.07
C VAL A 150 -12.14 7.06 -0.41
N ASN A 151 -11.96 7.68 -1.57
CA ASN A 151 -10.64 7.95 -2.12
C ASN A 151 -9.83 8.92 -1.23
N ARG A 152 -10.48 9.95 -0.68
CA ARG A 152 -9.85 10.86 0.29
C ARG A 152 -9.41 10.11 1.55
N LEU A 153 -10.24 9.20 2.08
CA LEU A 153 -9.87 8.38 3.23
C LEU A 153 -8.74 7.39 2.90
N VAL A 154 -8.67 6.87 1.67
CA VAL A 154 -7.52 6.06 1.22
C VAL A 154 -6.22 6.86 1.32
N GLU A 155 -6.21 8.11 0.83
CA GLU A 155 -5.03 8.99 0.90
C GLU A 155 -4.63 9.31 2.34
N LEU A 156 -5.60 9.66 3.18
CA LEU A 156 -5.38 9.92 4.62
C LEU A 156 -4.88 8.66 5.35
N ASN A 157 -5.41 7.50 4.99
CA ASN A 157 -4.94 6.23 5.56
C ASN A 157 -3.48 5.97 5.18
N VAL A 158 -3.08 6.14 3.91
CA VAL A 158 -1.68 6.00 3.50
C VAL A 158 -0.78 6.97 4.27
N ALA A 159 -1.19 8.24 4.40
CA ALA A 159 -0.45 9.24 5.16
C ALA A 159 -0.24 8.80 6.62
N GLU A 160 -1.29 8.28 7.27
CA GLU A 160 -1.18 7.79 8.65
C GLU A 160 -0.30 6.54 8.76
N GLN A 161 -0.36 5.63 7.79
CA GLN A 161 0.51 4.44 7.82
C GLN A 161 1.99 4.79 7.61
N VAL A 162 2.34 5.85 6.88
CA VAL A 162 3.71 6.38 6.83
C VAL A 162 4.17 6.81 8.23
N ILE A 163 3.31 7.52 8.97
CA ILE A 163 3.59 7.93 10.35
C ILE A 163 3.80 6.69 11.23
N ASN A 164 2.90 5.72 11.14
CA ASN A 164 2.96 4.49 11.94
C ASN A 164 4.26 3.72 11.70
N VAL A 165 4.68 3.55 10.44
CA VAL A 165 5.96 2.92 10.09
C VAL A 165 7.13 3.70 10.68
N ALA A 166 7.15 5.01 10.48
CA ALA A 166 8.22 5.88 10.94
C ALA A 166 8.34 5.94 12.47
N GLN A 167 7.25 5.71 13.20
CA GLN A 167 7.22 5.67 14.66
C GLN A 167 7.63 4.32 15.25
N THR A 168 7.76 3.25 14.43
CA THR A 168 8.27 1.98 14.93
C THR A 168 9.69 2.13 15.45
N THR A 169 10.04 1.40 16.50
CA THR A 169 11.43 1.34 17.00
C THR A 169 12.38 0.87 15.92
N ILE A 170 11.92 -0.04 15.06
CA ILE A 170 12.69 -0.62 13.94
C ILE A 170 13.20 0.46 12.99
N VAL A 171 12.32 1.36 12.54
CA VAL A 171 12.69 2.47 11.63
C VAL A 171 13.50 3.53 12.35
N ARG A 172 13.11 3.91 13.56
CA ARG A 172 13.82 4.92 14.36
C ARG A 172 15.26 4.47 14.63
N ASP A 173 15.47 3.24 15.06
CA ASP A 173 16.79 2.69 15.29
C ASP A 173 17.62 2.62 13.99
N ALA A 174 16.96 2.37 12.83
CA ALA A 174 17.63 2.40 11.52
C ALA A 174 18.15 3.80 11.19
N TRP A 175 17.33 4.83 11.37
CA TRP A 175 17.73 6.21 11.15
C TRP A 175 18.79 6.68 12.16
N GLU A 176 18.64 6.33 13.44
CA GLU A 176 19.62 6.70 14.51
C GLU A 176 21.01 6.12 14.25
N ARG A 177 21.11 4.90 13.68
CA ARG A 177 22.39 4.30 13.27
C ARG A 177 22.90 4.78 11.91
N GLY A 178 22.22 5.75 11.27
CA GLY A 178 22.60 6.32 9.97
C GLY A 178 22.36 5.41 8.78
N GLN A 179 21.49 4.39 8.90
CA GLN A 179 21.12 3.53 7.78
C GLN A 179 20.27 4.31 6.78
N PRO A 180 20.64 4.35 5.48
CA PRO A 180 19.81 5.00 4.48
C PRO A 180 18.47 4.25 4.34
N LEU A 181 17.38 4.95 4.67
CA LEU A 181 16.04 4.39 4.62
C LEU A 181 15.04 5.51 4.32
N THR A 182 14.27 5.35 3.25
CA THR A 182 13.26 6.32 2.81
C THR A 182 11.89 5.65 2.78
N ILE A 183 10.87 6.32 3.33
CA ILE A 183 9.48 5.86 3.32
C ILE A 183 8.70 6.71 2.32
N HIS A 184 7.94 6.07 1.44
CA HIS A 184 7.14 6.68 0.39
C HIS A 184 5.64 6.48 0.63
N SER A 185 4.82 7.47 0.25
CA SER A 185 3.37 7.46 0.35
C SER A 185 2.73 7.44 -1.03
N TRP A 186 2.30 6.28 -1.51
CA TRP A 186 1.72 6.16 -2.84
C TRP A 186 0.28 5.66 -2.83
N VAL A 187 -0.47 6.02 -3.89
CA VAL A 187 -1.81 5.49 -4.15
C VAL A 187 -1.90 5.02 -5.60
N TYR A 188 -2.42 3.81 -5.76
CA TYR A 188 -2.66 3.20 -7.06
C TYR A 188 -4.08 3.45 -7.54
N GLY A 189 -4.24 3.90 -8.77
CA GLY A 189 -5.52 4.03 -9.46
C GLY A 189 -5.87 2.74 -10.20
N VAL A 190 -6.77 1.92 -9.63
CA VAL A 190 -7.22 0.67 -10.29
C VAL A 190 -7.90 0.93 -11.63
N HIS A 191 -8.45 2.12 -11.84
CA HIS A 191 -9.19 2.50 -13.06
C HIS A 191 -8.32 2.94 -14.23
N ASP A 192 -7.09 3.38 -13.95
CA ASP A 192 -6.16 3.91 -14.97
C ASP A 192 -4.76 3.28 -14.92
N GLY A 193 -4.50 2.42 -13.92
CA GLY A 193 -3.23 1.71 -13.79
C GLY A 193 -2.05 2.58 -13.32
N LEU A 194 -2.29 3.80 -12.81
CA LEU A 194 -1.23 4.74 -12.46
C LEU A 194 -1.00 4.81 -10.95
N LEU A 195 0.28 4.87 -10.58
CA LEU A 195 0.72 5.24 -9.23
C LEU A 195 0.80 6.76 -9.09
N ARG A 196 0.43 7.26 -7.91
CA ARG A 196 0.47 8.69 -7.54
C ARG A 196 1.21 8.84 -6.23
N ASP A 197 2.19 9.73 -6.20
CA ASP A 197 2.87 10.14 -4.97
C ASP A 197 1.99 11.16 -4.24
N LEU A 198 1.73 10.91 -2.95
CA LEU A 198 1.01 11.85 -2.09
C LEU A 198 1.90 12.97 -1.53
N GLY A 199 3.20 12.92 -1.79
CA GLY A 199 4.16 13.95 -1.37
C GLY A 199 4.65 13.82 0.08
N ILE A 200 4.42 12.67 0.74
CA ILE A 200 4.97 12.35 2.05
C ILE A 200 6.08 11.31 1.88
N THR A 201 7.19 11.73 1.29
CA THR A 201 8.41 10.92 1.20
C THR A 201 9.38 11.41 2.27
N VAL A 202 9.75 10.54 3.22
CA VAL A 202 10.53 10.91 4.42
C VAL A 202 11.74 9.99 4.61
N SER A 203 12.86 10.57 5.01
CA SER A 203 14.12 9.88 5.31
C SER A 203 14.59 10.15 6.76
N SER A 204 13.83 10.92 7.52
CA SER A 204 13.99 11.13 8.96
C SER A 204 12.66 11.43 9.64
N TYR A 205 12.65 11.34 10.97
CA TYR A 205 11.43 11.58 11.74
C TYR A 205 10.98 13.05 11.66
N GLU A 206 11.91 13.99 11.59
CA GLU A 206 11.66 15.44 11.58
C GLU A 206 10.96 15.89 10.29
N GLU A 207 11.12 15.15 9.21
CA GLU A 207 10.48 15.46 7.93
C GLU A 207 8.97 15.16 7.89
N ILE A 208 8.46 14.33 8.82
CA ILE A 208 7.09 13.84 8.79
C ILE A 208 6.10 14.99 8.98
N ALA A 209 6.22 15.74 10.06
CA ALA A 209 5.25 16.77 10.43
C ALA A 209 5.08 17.87 9.36
N PRO A 210 6.15 18.46 8.80
CA PRO A 210 6.01 19.50 7.78
C PRO A 210 5.44 18.95 6.44
N LYS A 211 5.81 17.74 6.04
CA LYS A 211 5.30 17.13 4.81
C LYS A 211 3.84 16.72 4.93
N LEU A 212 3.46 16.10 6.06
CA LEU A 212 2.07 15.79 6.36
C LEU A 212 1.21 17.06 6.38
N GLN A 213 1.63 18.10 7.08
CA GLN A 213 0.87 19.36 7.18
C GLN A 213 0.63 19.98 5.80
N ARG A 214 1.61 19.95 4.91
CA ARG A 214 1.47 20.43 3.54
C ARG A 214 0.38 19.69 2.76
N VAL A 215 0.37 18.36 2.84
CA VAL A 215 -0.65 17.51 2.18
C VAL A 215 -2.03 17.78 2.75
N LEU A 216 -2.15 17.84 4.08
CA LEU A 216 -3.43 18.09 4.75
C LEU A 216 -3.99 19.49 4.45
N THR A 217 -3.15 20.52 4.37
CA THR A 217 -3.58 21.88 3.99
C THR A 217 -4.10 21.89 2.56
N GLY A 218 -3.47 21.17 1.64
CA GLY A 218 -3.92 21.06 0.26
C GLY A 218 -5.35 20.51 0.09
N TYR A 219 -5.83 19.69 1.03
CA TYR A 219 -7.22 19.23 1.01
C TYR A 219 -8.22 20.35 1.36
N ILE A 220 -7.90 21.19 2.33
CA ILE A 220 -8.75 22.33 2.73
C ILE A 220 -8.79 23.36 1.60
N ASP A 221 -7.65 23.76 1.07
CA ASP A 221 -7.55 24.75 0.00
C ASP A 221 -8.26 24.28 -1.28
N GLY A 222 -8.12 23.00 -1.64
CA GLY A 222 -8.78 22.38 -2.78
C GLY A 222 -10.32 22.33 -2.64
N ASP A 223 -10.83 22.18 -1.44
CA ASP A 223 -12.26 22.17 -1.16
C ASP A 223 -12.83 23.61 -1.19
N GLN A 224 -12.12 24.62 -0.68
CA GLN A 224 -12.50 26.03 -0.79
C GLN A 224 -12.64 26.48 -2.24
N VAL A 225 -11.67 26.16 -3.08
CA VAL A 225 -11.70 26.47 -4.53
C VAL A 225 -12.88 25.80 -5.23
N ARG A 226 -13.28 24.60 -4.80
CA ARG A 226 -14.45 23.89 -5.37
C ARG A 226 -15.77 24.50 -4.94
N GLU A 227 -15.89 24.99 -3.70
CA GLU A 227 -17.09 25.66 -3.20
C GLU A 227 -17.28 27.01 -3.89
N GLU A 228 -16.24 27.81 -4.06
CA GLU A 228 -16.29 29.07 -4.80
C GLU A 228 -16.76 28.90 -6.26
N ARG A 229 -16.31 27.83 -6.93
CA ARG A 229 -16.75 27.52 -8.31
C ARG A 229 -18.19 26.99 -8.42
N ARG A 230 -18.79 26.51 -7.34
CA ARG A 230 -20.19 26.05 -7.30
C ARG A 230 -21.14 27.19 -6.95
N GLY A 231 -20.63 28.27 -6.35
CA GLY A 231 -21.40 29.49 -6.01
C GLY A 231 -21.49 30.52 -7.14
N GLN A 232 -20.83 30.27 -8.27
CA GLN A 232 -20.92 31.06 -9.52
C GLN A 232 -21.80 30.34 -10.53
#